data_c4f343b37c15a6a9cf6c63501c14b7ad
#
_entry.id   c4f343b37c15a6a9cf6c63501c14b7ad
#
_cell.length_a   1.000
_cell.length_b   1.000
_cell.length_c   1.000
_cell.angle_alpha   90.00
_cell.angle_beta   90.00
_cell.angle_gamma   90.00
#
_symmetry.space_group_name_H-M   'P 1'
#
loop_
_entity.id
_entity.type
_entity.pdbx_description
1 polymer ?
#
loop_
_entity_poly.entity_id
_entity_poly.type
_entity_poly.pdbx_seq_one_letter_code
_entity_poly.pdbx_strand_id
1 'polypeptide(L)'
;MTTAALAQASVHHTESLLFFILLQLALIVVLGRVGGAVAVRIGQSRAVGEIVMGILLGPSLFGALAPDAFHYVFRSAAPEPMTILSQIGLILLMFQIGLEFDFSHLTERRNRSAVIRIASAGLVLPFLLGLAFGYYAAPHISPAANRFASALFVATALSITALPILGRIMMEFDITRTPLGVIVISAAAINDVIGWLLLAVITALTLAHFSAWDFGLKLLLLAAYVAASWWLIRPLLLRLIARLRGSGDSLSGNLMGVLLAAIFLSGMATYQIGIFAIFGGFMMGVLLHDQHDVVKAWKRRIGEFVTVFFLPIFFTYTGLRTNVGGLDSLALWGWCALLLALATFGKFGGCYWAARWSGLSRGESKAIGIMMNTRALMELIVINVGYDLGVISQNVFTMLVLMAIVSTVITTPGLRVWLPQIGLGTPPRRSRVKPALDGAPPV
;
A
#
# COMPACT_ATOMS: atom_id res chain seq x y z
N MET A 1 -10.06 -7.19 48.00
CA MET A 1 -9.78 -5.93 47.29
C MET A 1 -11.09 -5.20 47.10
N THR A 2 -11.19 -3.96 47.58
CA THR A 2 -12.42 -3.15 47.45
C THR A 2 -12.64 -2.73 46.01
N THR A 3 -13.88 -2.55 45.58
CA THR A 3 -14.28 -2.07 44.26
C THR A 3 -13.55 -0.77 43.89
N ALA A 4 -13.25 0.09 44.83
CA ALA A 4 -12.47 1.32 44.64
C ALA A 4 -11.00 1.04 44.28
N ALA A 5 -10.37 0.03 44.87
CA ALA A 5 -8.98 -0.34 44.56
C ALA A 5 -8.86 -0.95 43.14
N LEU A 6 -9.88 -1.73 42.71
CA LEU A 6 -9.94 -2.26 41.35
C LEU A 6 -10.18 -1.13 40.32
N ALA A 7 -11.03 -0.15 40.64
CA ALA A 7 -11.25 1.01 39.79
C ALA A 7 -9.99 1.89 39.65
N GLN A 8 -9.29 2.15 40.73
CA GLN A 8 -8.02 2.87 40.71
C GLN A 8 -6.94 2.15 39.90
N ALA A 9 -6.81 0.82 40.05
CA ALA A 9 -5.86 0.03 39.27
C ALA A 9 -6.18 0.05 37.77
N SER A 10 -7.47 0.01 37.40
CA SER A 10 -7.89 0.09 35.98
C SER A 10 -7.63 1.46 35.36
N VAL A 11 -7.88 2.55 36.11
CA VAL A 11 -7.59 3.91 35.67
C VAL A 11 -6.08 4.09 35.44
N HIS A 12 -5.25 3.67 36.41
CA HIS A 12 -3.79 3.78 36.28
C HIS A 12 -3.23 2.96 35.12
N HIS A 13 -3.80 1.78 34.87
CA HIS A 13 -3.44 0.96 33.72
C HIS A 13 -3.80 1.66 32.38
N THR A 14 -4.98 2.26 32.28
CA THR A 14 -5.43 2.98 31.07
C THR A 14 -4.58 4.21 30.82
N GLU A 15 -4.25 4.98 31.85
CA GLU A 15 -3.37 6.17 31.76
C GLU A 15 -1.95 5.79 31.30
N SER A 16 -1.40 4.73 31.87
CA SER A 16 -0.09 4.19 31.47
C SER A 16 -0.08 3.73 30.02
N LEU A 17 -1.13 3.01 29.58
CA LEU A 17 -1.29 2.60 28.19
C LEU A 17 -1.35 3.81 27.24
N LEU A 18 -2.16 4.82 27.60
CA LEU A 18 -2.28 6.06 26.84
C LEU A 18 -0.94 6.78 26.71
N PHE A 19 -0.17 6.87 27.78
CA PHE A 19 1.17 7.48 27.77
C PHE A 19 2.08 6.83 26.72
N PHE A 20 2.18 5.48 26.74
CA PHE A 20 3.03 4.77 25.79
C PHE A 20 2.53 4.89 24.34
N ILE A 21 1.21 4.88 24.11
CA ILE A 21 0.65 5.09 22.78
C ILE A 21 1.01 6.49 22.27
N LEU A 22 0.83 7.53 23.08
CA LEU A 22 1.17 8.90 22.69
C LEU A 22 2.67 9.06 22.41
N LEU A 23 3.53 8.43 23.21
CA LEU A 23 4.98 8.42 22.99
C LEU A 23 5.33 7.76 21.66
N GLN A 24 4.74 6.59 21.36
CA GLN A 24 4.93 5.88 20.11
C GLN A 24 4.46 6.72 18.92
N LEU A 25 3.26 7.32 19.00
CA LEU A 25 2.71 8.15 17.93
C LEU A 25 3.58 9.38 17.65
N ALA A 26 4.03 10.07 18.70
CA ALA A 26 4.92 11.22 18.54
C ALA A 26 6.23 10.83 17.84
N LEU A 27 6.86 9.75 18.29
CA LEU A 27 8.09 9.22 17.71
C LEU A 27 7.92 8.82 16.25
N ILE A 28 6.87 8.08 15.94
CA ILE A 28 6.56 7.57 14.60
C ILE A 28 6.34 8.73 13.63
N VAL A 29 5.52 9.71 14.00
CA VAL A 29 5.23 10.85 13.13
C VAL A 29 6.47 11.68 12.88
N VAL A 30 7.23 12.02 13.92
CA VAL A 30 8.45 12.83 13.79
C VAL A 30 9.49 12.10 12.93
N LEU A 31 9.81 10.85 13.26
CA LEU A 31 10.85 10.10 12.55
C LEU A 31 10.43 9.73 11.12
N GLY A 32 9.15 9.44 10.88
CA GLY A 32 8.62 9.27 9.53
C GLY A 32 8.83 10.51 8.67
N ARG A 33 8.54 11.72 9.21
CA ARG A 33 8.79 12.99 8.49
C ARG A 33 10.27 13.26 8.26
N VAL A 34 11.12 12.95 9.24
CA VAL A 34 12.59 13.06 9.10
C VAL A 34 13.08 12.10 8.02
N GLY A 35 12.66 10.83 8.04
CA GLY A 35 13.02 9.84 7.04
C GLY A 35 12.60 10.25 5.63
N GLY A 36 11.37 10.75 5.48
CA GLY A 36 10.89 11.30 4.21
C GLY A 36 11.71 12.50 3.73
N ALA A 37 12.11 13.40 4.63
CA ALA A 37 12.94 14.56 4.28
C ALA A 37 14.37 14.15 3.86
N VAL A 38 14.96 13.18 4.56
CA VAL A 38 16.28 12.61 4.21
C VAL A 38 16.22 11.93 2.85
N ALA A 39 15.19 11.11 2.59
CA ALA A 39 14.99 10.46 1.29
C ALA A 39 14.96 11.46 0.14
N VAL A 40 14.22 12.55 0.28
CA VAL A 40 14.17 13.63 -0.74
C VAL A 40 15.54 14.26 -0.97
N ARG A 41 16.36 14.46 0.09
CA ARG A 41 17.71 15.02 -0.04
C ARG A 41 18.64 14.11 -0.84
N ILE A 42 18.55 12.81 -0.66
CA ILE A 42 19.34 11.81 -1.42
C ILE A 42 18.70 11.45 -2.76
N GLY A 43 17.62 12.14 -3.12
CA GLY A 43 16.96 11.98 -4.41
C GLY A 43 16.01 10.80 -4.50
N GLN A 44 15.54 10.28 -3.40
CA GLN A 44 14.49 9.27 -3.34
C GLN A 44 13.11 9.90 -3.12
N SER A 45 12.06 9.13 -3.36
CA SER A 45 10.70 9.53 -3.01
C SER A 45 10.54 9.64 -1.49
N ARG A 46 9.71 10.59 -1.04
CA ARG A 46 9.40 10.77 0.39
C ARG A 46 8.80 9.49 0.99
N ALA A 47 7.93 8.81 0.26
CA ALA A 47 7.31 7.57 0.72
C ALA A 47 8.33 6.46 1.01
N VAL A 48 9.38 6.34 0.20
CA VAL A 48 10.48 5.39 0.44
C VAL A 48 11.14 5.68 1.80
N GLY A 49 11.40 6.95 2.10
CA GLY A 49 11.99 7.34 3.38
C GLY A 49 11.11 7.04 4.59
N GLU A 50 9.81 7.26 4.46
CA GLU A 50 8.83 6.95 5.51
C GLU A 50 8.75 5.43 5.77
N ILE A 51 8.76 4.59 4.71
CA ILE A 51 8.79 3.13 4.82
C ILE A 51 10.07 2.65 5.50
N VAL A 52 11.22 3.11 5.00
CA VAL A 52 12.53 2.73 5.54
C VAL A 52 12.63 3.13 7.02
N MET A 53 12.21 4.36 7.37
CA MET A 53 12.23 4.81 8.75
C MET A 53 11.31 3.97 9.65
N GLY A 54 10.12 3.58 9.17
CA GLY A 54 9.23 2.68 9.91
C GLY A 54 9.91 1.35 10.24
N ILE A 55 10.68 0.78 9.31
CA ILE A 55 11.41 -0.47 9.52
C ILE A 55 12.62 -0.27 10.43
N LEU A 56 13.32 0.86 10.33
CA LEU A 56 14.44 1.18 11.21
C LEU A 56 14.00 1.38 12.67
N LEU A 57 12.76 1.80 12.91
CA LEU A 57 12.14 1.85 14.23
C LEU A 57 11.82 0.47 14.83
N GLY A 58 11.85 -0.59 14.01
CA GLY A 58 11.62 -1.96 14.42
C GLY A 58 12.82 -2.61 15.10
N PRO A 59 12.70 -3.91 15.41
CA PRO A 59 13.77 -4.69 16.06
C PRO A 59 15.05 -4.75 15.23
N SER A 60 14.96 -4.52 13.92
CA SER A 60 16.09 -4.64 12.99
C SER A 60 17.20 -3.61 13.19
N LEU A 61 16.88 -2.38 13.62
CA LEU A 61 17.89 -1.35 13.90
C LEU A 61 17.73 -0.78 15.29
N PHE A 62 16.58 -0.16 15.62
CA PHE A 62 16.38 0.47 16.92
C PHE A 62 16.45 -0.55 18.06
N GLY A 63 15.82 -1.72 17.87
CA GLY A 63 15.90 -2.82 18.83
C GLY A 63 17.30 -3.44 18.97
N ALA A 64 18.10 -3.42 17.89
CA ALA A 64 19.47 -3.91 17.91
C ALA A 64 20.47 -2.93 18.54
N LEU A 65 20.32 -1.62 18.27
CA LEU A 65 21.24 -0.57 18.75
C LEU A 65 20.94 -0.13 20.19
N ALA A 66 19.67 -0.08 20.59
CA ALA A 66 19.20 0.39 21.88
C ALA A 66 18.06 -0.48 22.42
N PRO A 67 18.33 -1.73 22.81
CA PRO A 67 17.29 -2.70 23.20
C PRO A 67 16.44 -2.21 24.36
N ASP A 68 17.03 -1.60 25.38
CA ASP A 68 16.28 -1.09 26.54
C ASP A 68 15.33 0.05 26.16
N ALA A 69 15.78 0.98 25.34
CA ALA A 69 14.92 2.06 24.84
C ALA A 69 13.80 1.53 23.91
N PHE A 70 14.11 0.56 23.07
CA PHE A 70 13.13 -0.10 22.21
C PHE A 70 12.06 -0.82 23.05
N HIS A 71 12.48 -1.59 24.07
CA HIS A 71 11.57 -2.24 24.99
C HIS A 71 10.70 -1.24 25.74
N TYR A 72 11.29 -0.16 26.25
CA TYR A 72 10.55 0.90 26.91
C TYR A 72 9.48 1.52 26.02
N VAL A 73 9.81 1.85 24.76
CA VAL A 73 8.88 2.55 23.85
C VAL A 73 7.82 1.59 23.28
N PHE A 74 8.23 0.42 22.77
CA PHE A 74 7.36 -0.42 21.94
C PHE A 74 6.86 -1.70 22.63
N ARG A 75 7.42 -2.08 23.78
CA ARG A 75 7.07 -3.30 24.49
C ARG A 75 6.52 -3.11 25.89
N SER A 76 6.51 -1.88 26.40
CA SER A 76 5.92 -1.56 27.71
C SER A 76 4.40 -1.46 27.68
N ALA A 77 3.78 -1.38 26.51
CA ALA A 77 2.33 -1.41 26.33
C ALA A 77 1.93 -2.55 25.38
N ALA A 78 0.68 -2.98 25.52
CA ALA A 78 0.08 -3.97 24.63
C ALA A 78 0.09 -3.48 23.17
N PRO A 79 0.34 -4.34 22.17
CA PRO A 79 0.43 -3.94 20.76
C PRO A 79 -0.92 -3.67 20.07
N GLU A 80 -2.04 -4.09 20.69
CA GLU A 80 -3.37 -4.05 20.10
C GLU A 80 -3.82 -2.64 19.68
N PRO A 81 -3.65 -1.57 20.50
CA PRO A 81 -4.06 -0.23 20.09
C PRO A 81 -3.36 0.27 18.83
N MET A 82 -2.06 -0.01 18.69
CA MET A 82 -1.30 0.37 17.52
C MET A 82 -1.76 -0.42 16.27
N THR A 83 -2.08 -1.70 16.46
CA THR A 83 -2.65 -2.55 15.41
C THR A 83 -4.00 -2.00 14.94
N ILE A 84 -4.90 -1.64 15.87
CA ILE A 84 -6.21 -1.07 15.55
C ILE A 84 -6.07 0.26 14.81
N LEU A 85 -5.20 1.16 15.28
CA LEU A 85 -4.93 2.44 14.62
C LEU A 85 -4.38 2.24 13.20
N SER A 86 -3.46 1.30 13.03
CA SER A 86 -2.92 0.93 11.73
C SER A 86 -4.02 0.44 10.78
N GLN A 87 -4.93 -0.42 11.24
CA GLN A 87 -6.03 -0.94 10.42
C GLN A 87 -7.07 0.13 10.08
N ILE A 88 -7.45 0.99 11.02
CA ILE A 88 -8.35 2.12 10.75
C ILE A 88 -7.71 3.04 9.70
N GLY A 89 -6.44 3.35 9.87
CA GLY A 89 -5.68 4.14 8.92
C GLY A 89 -5.65 3.52 7.52
N LEU A 90 -5.47 2.20 7.44
CA LEU A 90 -5.51 1.47 6.17
C LEU A 90 -6.89 1.54 5.51
N ILE A 91 -7.99 1.40 6.25
CA ILE A 91 -9.34 1.51 5.70
C ILE A 91 -9.56 2.90 5.08
N LEU A 92 -9.17 3.97 5.79
CA LEU A 92 -9.28 5.35 5.30
C LEU A 92 -8.36 5.61 4.10
N LEU A 93 -7.14 5.07 4.14
CA LEU A 93 -6.19 5.16 3.04
C LEU A 93 -6.70 4.42 1.80
N MET A 94 -7.30 3.25 1.97
CA MET A 94 -7.88 2.47 0.88
C MET A 94 -9.08 3.17 0.25
N PHE A 95 -9.89 3.84 1.06
CA PHE A 95 -10.93 4.73 0.53
C PHE A 95 -10.34 5.84 -0.34
N GLN A 96 -9.27 6.50 0.14
CA GLN A 96 -8.59 7.54 -0.63
C GLN A 96 -8.03 7.00 -1.94
N ILE A 97 -7.40 5.83 -1.93
CA ILE A 97 -6.89 5.16 -3.14
C ILE A 97 -8.05 4.85 -4.10
N GLY A 98 -9.17 4.33 -3.57
CA GLY A 98 -10.37 4.07 -4.36
C GLY A 98 -10.95 5.33 -5.01
N LEU A 99 -10.94 6.47 -4.31
CA LEU A 99 -11.34 7.78 -4.87
C LEU A 99 -10.44 8.27 -6.00
N GLU A 100 -9.17 7.90 -5.98
CA GLU A 100 -8.18 8.30 -7.00
C GLU A 100 -8.21 7.39 -8.23
N PHE A 101 -9.00 6.32 -8.17
CA PHE A 101 -9.08 5.33 -9.22
C PHE A 101 -9.85 5.89 -10.42
N ASP A 102 -9.15 6.17 -11.53
CA ASP A 102 -9.76 6.71 -12.75
C ASP A 102 -9.91 5.61 -13.81
N PHE A 103 -11.14 5.18 -14.04
CA PHE A 103 -11.48 4.19 -15.07
C PHE A 103 -11.46 4.76 -16.49
N SER A 104 -11.41 6.10 -16.68
CA SER A 104 -11.45 6.72 -18.01
C SER A 104 -10.26 6.31 -18.85
N HIS A 105 -9.09 6.13 -18.22
CA HIS A 105 -7.87 5.67 -18.88
C HIS A 105 -7.94 4.25 -19.43
N LEU A 106 -8.84 3.40 -18.90
CA LEU A 106 -9.07 2.05 -19.41
C LEU A 106 -9.83 2.05 -20.74
N THR A 107 -10.47 3.16 -21.09
CA THR A 107 -11.39 3.27 -22.23
C THR A 107 -10.69 3.82 -23.48
N GLU A 108 -9.48 4.35 -23.39
CA GLU A 108 -8.73 4.86 -24.52
C GLU A 108 -8.31 3.73 -25.49
N ARG A 109 -9.00 3.64 -26.62
CA ARG A 109 -8.80 2.58 -27.63
C ARG A 109 -7.37 2.51 -28.19
N ARG A 110 -6.64 3.63 -28.27
CA ARG A 110 -5.33 3.73 -28.93
C ARG A 110 -4.23 2.93 -28.25
N ASN A 111 -4.26 2.81 -26.91
CA ASN A 111 -3.23 2.14 -26.12
C ASN A 111 -3.71 0.85 -25.44
N ARG A 112 -5.00 0.49 -25.64
CA ARG A 112 -5.65 -0.62 -24.92
C ARG A 112 -4.88 -1.95 -25.04
N SER A 113 -4.39 -2.28 -26.22
CA SER A 113 -3.63 -3.51 -26.43
C SER A 113 -2.31 -3.54 -25.64
N ALA A 114 -1.58 -2.43 -25.61
CA ALA A 114 -0.34 -2.30 -24.83
C ALA A 114 -0.63 -2.39 -23.33
N VAL A 115 -1.64 -1.67 -22.84
CA VAL A 115 -2.08 -1.70 -21.44
C VAL A 115 -2.42 -3.12 -20.98
N ILE A 116 -3.26 -3.83 -21.75
CA ILE A 116 -3.67 -5.20 -21.39
C ILE A 116 -2.46 -6.16 -21.39
N ARG A 117 -1.60 -6.09 -22.41
CA ARG A 117 -0.41 -6.95 -22.47
C ARG A 117 0.55 -6.70 -21.31
N ILE A 118 0.82 -5.42 -20.98
CA ILE A 118 1.71 -5.03 -19.88
C ILE A 118 1.09 -5.43 -18.53
N ALA A 119 -0.20 -5.19 -18.33
CA ALA A 119 -0.89 -5.60 -17.12
C ALA A 119 -0.87 -7.12 -16.95
N SER A 120 -1.23 -7.87 -18.00
CA SER A 120 -1.24 -9.34 -17.95
C SER A 120 0.16 -9.93 -17.72
N ALA A 121 1.18 -9.45 -18.43
CA ALA A 121 2.54 -9.94 -18.25
C ALA A 121 3.10 -9.56 -16.86
N GLY A 122 2.82 -8.34 -16.40
CA GLY A 122 3.20 -7.86 -15.07
C GLY A 122 2.45 -8.52 -13.91
N LEU A 123 1.37 -9.24 -14.19
CA LEU A 123 0.64 -10.05 -13.22
C LEU A 123 1.04 -11.53 -13.30
N VAL A 124 0.90 -12.14 -14.48
CA VAL A 124 1.00 -13.60 -14.67
C VAL A 124 2.42 -14.10 -14.44
N LEU A 125 3.42 -13.45 -15.03
CA LEU A 125 4.80 -13.93 -14.91
C LEU A 125 5.31 -13.88 -13.47
N PRO A 126 5.23 -12.77 -12.72
CA PRO A 126 5.65 -12.77 -11.32
C PRO A 126 4.76 -13.65 -10.43
N PHE A 127 3.47 -13.83 -10.75
CA PHE A 127 2.61 -14.77 -10.04
C PHE A 127 3.12 -16.21 -10.18
N LEU A 128 3.42 -16.67 -11.38
CA LEU A 128 3.93 -18.02 -11.63
C LEU A 128 5.31 -18.23 -10.98
N LEU A 129 6.20 -17.24 -11.07
CA LEU A 129 7.51 -17.30 -10.41
C LEU A 129 7.38 -17.32 -8.88
N GLY A 130 6.46 -16.52 -8.32
CA GLY A 130 6.17 -16.51 -6.90
C GLY A 130 5.52 -17.80 -6.41
N LEU A 131 4.62 -18.38 -7.21
CA LEU A 131 4.02 -19.68 -6.92
C LEU A 131 5.08 -20.79 -6.89
N ALA A 132 5.93 -20.83 -7.89
CA ALA A 132 7.04 -21.77 -7.95
C ALA A 132 7.98 -21.57 -6.76
N PHE A 133 8.44 -20.33 -6.50
CA PHE A 133 9.29 -20.04 -5.36
C PHE A 133 8.64 -20.45 -4.05
N GLY A 134 7.41 -20.00 -3.77
CA GLY A 134 6.71 -20.33 -2.53
C GLY A 134 6.52 -21.83 -2.35
N TYR A 135 6.23 -22.55 -3.42
CA TYR A 135 6.04 -24.01 -3.37
C TYR A 135 7.35 -24.77 -3.09
N TYR A 136 8.46 -24.38 -3.72
CA TYR A 136 9.74 -25.08 -3.56
C TYR A 136 10.52 -24.60 -2.33
N ALA A 137 10.42 -23.33 -1.96
CA ALA A 137 11.10 -22.76 -0.80
C ALA A 137 10.40 -23.06 0.54
N ALA A 138 9.06 -23.26 0.56
CA ALA A 138 8.29 -23.45 1.79
C ALA A 138 8.86 -24.52 2.74
N PRO A 139 9.28 -25.72 2.30
CA PRO A 139 9.85 -26.71 3.19
C PRO A 139 11.12 -26.25 3.91
N HIS A 140 11.86 -25.31 3.34
CA HIS A 140 13.14 -24.83 3.85
C HIS A 140 13.02 -23.58 4.71
N ILE A 141 12.05 -22.69 4.40
CA ILE A 141 11.94 -21.38 5.03
C ILE A 141 10.64 -21.19 5.82
N SER A 142 9.66 -22.08 5.66
CA SER A 142 8.35 -22.02 6.33
C SER A 142 7.76 -23.41 6.54
N PRO A 143 8.46 -24.35 7.23
CA PRO A 143 8.06 -25.76 7.31
C PRO A 143 6.72 -25.98 8.01
N ALA A 144 6.32 -25.09 8.91
CA ALA A 144 5.06 -25.16 9.65
C ALA A 144 3.85 -24.63 8.88
N ALA A 145 4.06 -23.87 7.79
CA ALA A 145 2.96 -23.28 7.04
C ALA A 145 2.40 -24.26 5.98
N ASN A 146 1.12 -24.10 5.66
CA ASN A 146 0.53 -24.82 4.53
C ASN A 146 1.23 -24.42 3.24
N ARG A 147 1.92 -25.39 2.60
CA ARG A 147 2.76 -25.18 1.43
C ARG A 147 2.05 -24.49 0.26
N PHE A 148 0.81 -24.89 0.00
CA PHE A 148 0.04 -24.34 -1.12
C PHE A 148 -0.47 -22.93 -0.79
N ALA A 149 -1.00 -22.70 0.42
CA ALA A 149 -1.44 -21.39 0.86
C ALA A 149 -0.26 -20.38 0.90
N SER A 150 0.89 -20.79 1.45
CA SER A 150 2.11 -19.97 1.43
C SER A 150 2.54 -19.61 0.01
N ALA A 151 2.53 -20.58 -0.91
CA ALA A 151 2.90 -20.35 -2.31
C ALA A 151 1.95 -19.35 -2.99
N LEU A 152 0.64 -19.44 -2.74
CA LEU A 152 -0.35 -18.49 -3.27
C LEU A 152 -0.16 -17.07 -2.72
N PHE A 153 0.13 -16.92 -1.41
CA PHE A 153 0.42 -15.62 -0.83
C PHE A 153 1.69 -15.00 -1.41
N VAL A 154 2.77 -15.76 -1.53
CA VAL A 154 4.01 -15.30 -2.17
C VAL A 154 3.76 -14.93 -3.63
N ALA A 155 3.03 -15.75 -4.38
CA ALA A 155 2.66 -15.45 -5.77
C ALA A 155 1.89 -14.12 -5.89
N THR A 156 0.94 -13.90 -5.01
CA THR A 156 0.14 -12.66 -4.98
C THR A 156 1.01 -11.47 -4.62
N ALA A 157 1.86 -11.59 -3.58
CA ALA A 157 2.78 -10.54 -3.20
C ALA A 157 3.71 -10.14 -4.36
N LEU A 158 4.26 -11.10 -5.10
CA LEU A 158 5.13 -10.82 -6.24
C LEU A 158 4.40 -10.17 -7.43
N SER A 159 3.08 -10.37 -7.56
CA SER A 159 2.32 -9.89 -8.73
C SER A 159 1.72 -8.50 -8.57
N ILE A 160 1.53 -8.01 -7.36
CA ILE A 160 0.92 -6.70 -7.10
C ILE A 160 1.89 -5.56 -7.47
N THR A 161 1.34 -4.43 -7.93
CA THR A 161 2.05 -3.16 -8.18
C THR A 161 1.50 -2.12 -7.21
N ALA A 162 2.32 -1.22 -6.68
CA ALA A 162 1.84 -0.17 -5.76
C ALA A 162 1.48 1.10 -6.53
N LEU A 163 0.27 1.18 -7.08
CA LEU A 163 -0.20 2.35 -7.85
C LEU A 163 -0.03 3.69 -7.10
N PRO A 164 -0.35 3.84 -5.80
CA PRO A 164 -0.22 5.13 -5.12
C PRO A 164 1.22 5.65 -5.06
N ILE A 165 2.18 4.76 -4.81
CA ILE A 165 3.60 5.13 -4.75
C ILE A 165 4.16 5.37 -6.15
N LEU A 166 3.77 4.52 -7.10
CA LEU A 166 4.10 4.69 -8.50
C LEU A 166 3.59 6.04 -9.03
N GLY A 167 2.32 6.37 -8.78
CA GLY A 167 1.72 7.65 -9.17
C GLY A 167 2.48 8.85 -8.58
N ARG A 168 2.89 8.76 -7.30
CA ARG A 168 3.68 9.79 -6.64
C ARG A 168 5.06 9.96 -7.28
N ILE A 169 5.77 8.87 -7.58
CA ILE A 169 7.05 8.90 -8.29
C ILE A 169 6.86 9.54 -9.67
N MET A 170 5.82 9.15 -10.41
CA MET A 170 5.53 9.69 -11.72
C MET A 170 5.19 11.19 -11.71
N MET A 171 4.51 11.68 -10.66
CA MET A 171 4.29 13.12 -10.44
C MET A 171 5.60 13.87 -10.18
N GLU A 172 6.54 13.28 -9.43
CA GLU A 172 7.86 13.88 -9.18
C GLU A 172 8.69 14.05 -10.47
N PHE A 173 8.47 13.19 -11.48
CA PHE A 173 9.11 13.26 -12.80
C PHE A 173 8.27 13.98 -13.87
N ASP A 174 7.07 14.47 -13.52
CA ASP A 174 6.12 15.12 -14.44
C ASP A 174 5.76 14.29 -15.68
N ILE A 175 5.61 12.97 -15.50
CA ILE A 175 5.30 12.02 -16.59
C ILE A 175 3.89 11.44 -16.56
N THR A 176 3.07 11.80 -15.57
CA THR A 176 1.72 11.25 -15.37
C THR A 176 0.80 11.44 -16.57
N ARG A 177 0.92 12.59 -17.26
CA ARG A 177 0.09 12.96 -18.42
C ARG A 177 0.70 12.60 -19.76
N THR A 178 1.89 11.98 -19.79
CA THR A 178 2.52 11.51 -21.02
C THR A 178 1.85 10.23 -21.51
N PRO A 179 1.92 9.89 -22.83
CA PRO A 179 1.40 8.62 -23.33
C PRO A 179 1.98 7.40 -22.60
N LEU A 180 3.26 7.46 -22.23
CA LEU A 180 3.92 6.44 -21.40
C LEU A 180 3.26 6.36 -20.02
N GLY A 181 3.03 7.50 -19.38
CA GLY A 181 2.42 7.60 -18.06
C GLY A 181 1.01 7.02 -18.04
N VAL A 182 0.19 7.34 -19.03
CA VAL A 182 -1.16 6.81 -19.18
C VAL A 182 -1.15 5.29 -19.29
N ILE A 183 -0.25 4.71 -20.11
CA ILE A 183 -0.12 3.26 -20.25
C ILE A 183 0.23 2.60 -18.90
N VAL A 184 1.20 3.16 -18.19
CA VAL A 184 1.70 2.60 -16.91
C VAL A 184 0.63 2.71 -15.81
N ILE A 185 0.00 3.87 -15.65
CA ILE A 185 -1.06 4.06 -14.67
C ILE A 185 -2.23 3.11 -14.93
N SER A 186 -2.66 2.99 -16.19
CA SER A 186 -3.75 2.09 -16.56
C SER A 186 -3.41 0.62 -16.30
N ALA A 187 -2.18 0.19 -16.64
CA ALA A 187 -1.73 -1.17 -16.39
C ALA A 187 -1.59 -1.47 -14.89
N ALA A 188 -1.04 -0.53 -14.11
CA ALA A 188 -0.93 -0.64 -12.66
C ALA A 188 -2.30 -0.68 -11.99
N ALA A 189 -3.25 0.13 -12.45
CA ALA A 189 -4.61 0.15 -11.97
C ALA A 189 -5.32 -1.21 -12.16
N ILE A 190 -5.18 -1.82 -13.33
CA ILE A 190 -5.69 -3.18 -13.58
C ILE A 190 -5.05 -4.18 -12.62
N ASN A 191 -3.73 -4.11 -12.43
CA ASN A 191 -3.02 -5.01 -11.53
C ASN A 191 -3.45 -4.83 -10.06
N ASP A 192 -3.72 -3.61 -9.62
CA ASP A 192 -4.23 -3.33 -8.28
C ASP A 192 -5.60 -3.99 -8.04
N VAL A 193 -6.55 -3.80 -8.97
CA VAL A 193 -7.88 -4.42 -8.86
C VAL A 193 -7.77 -5.94 -8.83
N ILE A 194 -7.02 -6.53 -9.75
CA ILE A 194 -6.85 -7.99 -9.79
C ILE A 194 -6.11 -8.47 -8.54
N GLY A 195 -5.11 -7.73 -8.06
CA GLY A 195 -4.39 -8.04 -6.82
C GLY A 195 -5.32 -8.08 -5.59
N TRP A 196 -6.26 -7.14 -5.48
CA TRP A 196 -7.26 -7.13 -4.42
C TRP A 196 -8.22 -8.33 -4.51
N LEU A 197 -8.68 -8.66 -5.72
CA LEU A 197 -9.53 -9.83 -5.94
C LEU A 197 -8.78 -11.12 -5.60
N LEU A 198 -7.52 -11.25 -6.02
CA LEU A 198 -6.67 -12.39 -5.67
C LEU A 198 -6.48 -12.49 -4.15
N LEU A 199 -6.19 -11.40 -3.46
CA LEU A 199 -6.05 -11.40 -2.01
C LEU A 199 -7.34 -11.85 -1.34
N ALA A 200 -8.50 -11.34 -1.77
CA ALA A 200 -9.80 -11.74 -1.23
C ALA A 200 -10.05 -13.24 -1.42
N VAL A 201 -9.80 -13.76 -2.62
CA VAL A 201 -9.96 -15.18 -2.96
C VAL A 201 -9.01 -16.04 -2.13
N ILE A 202 -7.73 -15.70 -2.06
CA ILE A 202 -6.72 -16.49 -1.34
C ILE A 202 -6.99 -16.48 0.17
N THR A 203 -7.42 -15.35 0.71
CA THR A 203 -7.83 -15.24 2.11
C THR A 203 -9.03 -16.16 2.38
N ALA A 204 -10.04 -16.14 1.50
CA ALA A 204 -11.19 -17.01 1.63
C ALA A 204 -10.80 -18.50 1.55
N LEU A 205 -9.88 -18.85 0.65
CA LEU A 205 -9.34 -20.23 0.54
C LEU A 205 -8.58 -20.67 1.79
N THR A 206 -7.86 -19.76 2.41
CA THR A 206 -7.02 -20.06 3.59
C THR A 206 -7.86 -20.24 4.86
N LEU A 207 -8.91 -19.43 5.03
CA LEU A 207 -9.79 -19.48 6.21
C LEU A 207 -10.84 -20.59 6.12
N ALA A 208 -11.17 -21.07 4.92
CA ALA A 208 -12.10 -22.19 4.77
C ALA A 208 -11.36 -23.50 5.06
N HIS A 209 -11.86 -24.30 6.01
CA HIS A 209 -11.60 -25.73 6.00
C HIS A 209 -12.17 -26.27 4.69
N PHE A 210 -11.34 -26.54 3.73
CA PHE A 210 -11.53 -26.81 2.32
C PHE A 210 -12.92 -27.44 1.99
N SER A 211 -13.96 -26.63 2.04
CA SER A 211 -15.29 -26.95 1.57
C SER A 211 -15.50 -26.12 0.31
N ALA A 212 -15.64 -26.78 -0.83
CA ALA A 212 -15.95 -26.10 -2.09
C ALA A 212 -17.26 -25.29 -1.99
N TRP A 213 -18.17 -25.74 -1.13
CA TRP A 213 -19.42 -25.03 -0.83
C TRP A 213 -19.17 -23.69 -0.11
N ASP A 214 -18.38 -23.69 0.97
CA ASP A 214 -18.09 -22.47 1.73
C ASP A 214 -17.31 -21.47 0.89
N PHE A 215 -16.40 -21.95 0.05
CA PHE A 215 -15.67 -21.12 -0.90
C PHE A 215 -16.63 -20.51 -1.95
N GLY A 216 -17.50 -21.32 -2.55
CA GLY A 216 -18.51 -20.84 -3.49
C GLY A 216 -19.46 -19.82 -2.87
N LEU A 217 -19.88 -20.05 -1.61
CA LEU A 217 -20.72 -19.12 -0.87
C LEU A 217 -20.00 -17.78 -0.61
N LYS A 218 -18.73 -17.80 -0.21
CA LYS A 218 -17.94 -16.56 -0.03
C LYS A 218 -17.76 -15.77 -1.31
N LEU A 219 -17.51 -16.45 -2.43
CA LEU A 219 -17.44 -15.78 -3.75
C LEU A 219 -18.80 -15.18 -4.15
N LEU A 220 -19.89 -15.90 -3.90
CA LEU A 220 -21.25 -15.40 -4.15
C LEU A 220 -21.56 -14.18 -3.29
N LEU A 221 -21.24 -14.22 -1.99
CA LEU A 221 -21.42 -13.09 -1.07
C LEU A 221 -20.57 -11.88 -1.48
N LEU A 222 -19.33 -12.11 -1.92
CA LEU A 222 -18.47 -11.03 -2.45
C LEU A 222 -19.09 -10.42 -3.72
N ALA A 223 -19.53 -11.25 -4.65
CA ALA A 223 -20.19 -10.76 -5.87
C ALA A 223 -21.49 -10.02 -5.55
N ALA A 224 -22.29 -10.53 -4.63
CA ALA A 224 -23.51 -9.87 -4.14
C ALA A 224 -23.20 -8.53 -3.45
N TYR A 225 -22.15 -8.47 -2.64
CA TYR A 225 -21.67 -7.23 -2.02
C TYR A 225 -21.26 -6.18 -3.07
N VAL A 226 -20.46 -6.57 -4.07
CA VAL A 226 -20.04 -5.66 -5.16
C VAL A 226 -21.26 -5.17 -5.93
N ALA A 227 -22.18 -6.07 -6.28
CA ALA A 227 -23.43 -5.76 -6.97
C ALA A 227 -24.31 -4.80 -6.14
N ALA A 228 -24.55 -5.10 -4.88
CA ALA A 228 -25.32 -4.25 -3.96
C ALA A 228 -24.65 -2.89 -3.77
N SER A 229 -23.31 -2.85 -3.67
CA SER A 229 -22.53 -1.60 -3.58
C SER A 229 -22.77 -0.71 -4.81
N TRP A 230 -22.73 -1.29 -6.01
CA TRP A 230 -22.87 -0.53 -7.25
C TRP A 230 -24.32 -0.10 -7.54
N TRP A 231 -25.28 -1.00 -7.37
CA TRP A 231 -26.68 -0.71 -7.77
C TRP A 231 -27.56 -0.16 -6.66
N LEU A 232 -27.25 -0.42 -5.39
CA LEU A 232 -28.06 0.04 -4.26
C LEU A 232 -27.35 1.14 -3.46
N ILE A 233 -26.12 0.90 -3.01
CA ILE A 233 -25.42 1.83 -2.10
C ILE A 233 -24.97 3.09 -2.85
N ARG A 234 -24.38 2.95 -4.04
CA ARG A 234 -23.94 4.10 -4.84
C ARG A 234 -25.06 5.11 -5.12
N PRO A 235 -26.24 4.73 -5.69
CA PRO A 235 -27.29 5.70 -5.94
C PRO A 235 -27.85 6.31 -4.65
N LEU A 236 -27.89 5.56 -3.54
CA LEU A 236 -28.27 6.09 -2.24
C LEU A 236 -27.30 7.17 -1.76
N LEU A 237 -25.99 6.89 -1.82
CA LEU A 237 -24.93 7.84 -1.46
C LEU A 237 -24.98 9.09 -2.34
N LEU A 238 -25.16 8.95 -3.65
CA LEU A 238 -25.25 10.08 -4.57
C LEU A 238 -26.46 10.98 -4.25
N ARG A 239 -27.61 10.38 -3.92
CA ARG A 239 -28.79 11.15 -3.47
C ARG A 239 -28.53 11.88 -2.15
N LEU A 240 -27.84 11.24 -1.23
CA LEU A 240 -27.50 11.81 0.07
C LEU A 240 -26.48 12.93 -0.07
N ILE A 241 -25.47 12.74 -0.90
CA ILE A 241 -24.49 13.79 -1.26
C ILE A 241 -25.20 15.00 -1.85
N ALA A 242 -26.12 14.78 -2.80
CA ALA A 242 -26.89 15.86 -3.43
C ALA A 242 -27.76 16.62 -2.43
N ARG A 243 -28.36 15.94 -1.44
CA ARG A 243 -29.18 16.56 -0.39
C ARG A 243 -28.37 17.33 0.66
N LEU A 244 -27.18 16.82 0.99
CA LEU A 244 -26.32 17.39 2.03
C LEU A 244 -25.30 18.39 1.46
N ARG A 245 -25.30 18.62 0.16
CA ARG A 245 -24.48 19.62 -0.51
C ARG A 245 -24.92 20.99 -0.02
N GLY A 246 -24.09 21.67 0.76
CA GLY A 246 -24.33 23.06 1.16
C GLY A 246 -24.10 24.02 0.00
N SER A 247 -24.57 25.27 0.14
CA SER A 247 -24.46 26.37 -0.84
C SER A 247 -23.02 26.92 -1.00
N GLY A 248 -22.00 26.11 -0.87
CA GLY A 248 -20.58 26.49 -1.00
C GLY A 248 -19.69 25.34 -1.41
N ASP A 249 -18.48 25.66 -1.83
CA ASP A 249 -17.42 24.74 -2.32
C ASP A 249 -16.87 23.78 -1.23
N SER A 250 -17.49 23.75 -0.04
CA SER A 250 -17.10 22.93 1.09
C SER A 250 -18.13 21.85 1.39
N LEU A 251 -17.69 20.58 1.45
CA LEU A 251 -18.49 19.51 2.04
C LEU A 251 -18.89 19.89 3.46
N SER A 252 -20.19 19.78 3.77
CA SER A 252 -20.69 19.99 5.13
C SER A 252 -20.10 18.95 6.09
N GLY A 253 -19.98 19.28 7.39
CA GLY A 253 -19.55 18.30 8.41
C GLY A 253 -20.46 17.06 8.44
N ASN A 254 -21.76 17.23 8.17
CA ASN A 254 -22.72 16.14 8.09
C ASN A 254 -22.40 15.17 6.97
N LEU A 255 -22.01 15.67 5.78
CA LEU A 255 -21.62 14.81 4.66
C LEU A 255 -20.33 14.06 4.96
N MET A 256 -19.37 14.69 5.63
CA MET A 256 -18.16 14.01 6.06
C MET A 256 -18.46 12.88 7.06
N GLY A 257 -19.36 13.12 8.03
CA GLY A 257 -19.83 12.10 8.96
C GLY A 257 -20.49 10.91 8.24
N VAL A 258 -21.33 11.18 7.25
CA VAL A 258 -21.96 10.14 6.42
C VAL A 258 -20.94 9.34 5.63
N LEU A 259 -19.93 9.98 5.04
CA LEU A 259 -18.86 9.29 4.31
C LEU A 259 -18.06 8.38 5.23
N LEU A 260 -17.65 8.86 6.41
CA LEU A 260 -16.92 8.04 7.40
C LEU A 260 -17.78 6.85 7.86
N ALA A 261 -19.06 7.08 8.17
CA ALA A 261 -19.95 6.00 8.56
C ALA A 261 -20.11 4.97 7.43
N ALA A 262 -20.28 5.42 6.18
CA ALA A 262 -20.37 4.52 5.03
C ALA A 262 -19.09 3.69 4.82
N ILE A 263 -17.91 4.29 4.98
CA ILE A 263 -16.62 3.61 4.89
C ILE A 263 -16.53 2.51 5.95
N PHE A 264 -16.85 2.82 7.21
CA PHE A 264 -16.75 1.84 8.29
C PHE A 264 -17.82 0.74 8.19
N LEU A 265 -19.06 1.07 7.84
CA LEU A 265 -20.10 0.07 7.59
C LEU A 265 -19.73 -0.86 6.42
N SER A 266 -19.14 -0.32 5.38
CA SER A 266 -18.63 -1.11 4.26
C SER A 266 -17.49 -2.04 4.70
N GLY A 267 -16.55 -1.56 5.53
CA GLY A 267 -15.50 -2.37 6.13
C GLY A 267 -16.06 -3.48 7.02
N MET A 268 -17.09 -3.18 7.83
CA MET A 268 -17.78 -4.19 8.64
C MET A 268 -18.49 -5.24 7.77
N ALA A 269 -19.14 -4.83 6.68
CA ALA A 269 -19.81 -5.74 5.76
C ALA A 269 -18.82 -6.73 5.12
N THR A 270 -17.68 -6.24 4.65
CA THR A 270 -16.63 -7.10 4.06
C THR A 270 -16.00 -8.02 5.10
N TYR A 271 -15.82 -7.56 6.33
CA TYR A 271 -15.37 -8.40 7.45
C TYR A 271 -16.35 -9.54 7.74
N GLN A 272 -17.65 -9.28 7.74
CA GLN A 272 -18.69 -10.32 7.96
C GLN A 272 -18.73 -11.38 6.83
N ILE A 273 -18.35 -10.98 5.62
CA ILE A 273 -18.22 -11.93 4.49
C ILE A 273 -16.98 -12.82 4.66
N GLY A 274 -16.08 -12.48 5.58
CA GLY A 274 -14.80 -13.16 5.79
C GLY A 274 -13.69 -12.63 4.88
N ILE A 275 -13.79 -11.34 4.49
CA ILE A 275 -12.80 -10.59 3.75
C ILE A 275 -12.31 -9.44 4.64
N PHE A 276 -11.09 -8.93 4.40
CA PHE A 276 -10.58 -7.84 5.20
C PHE A 276 -11.38 -6.54 5.06
N ALA A 277 -11.57 -5.83 6.18
CA ALA A 277 -12.28 -4.55 6.22
C ALA A 277 -11.70 -3.47 5.28
N ILE A 278 -10.41 -3.56 4.98
CA ILE A 278 -9.70 -2.66 4.04
C ILE A 278 -10.31 -2.68 2.64
N PHE A 279 -10.85 -3.83 2.19
CA PHE A 279 -11.53 -3.96 0.91
C PHE A 279 -12.82 -3.12 0.86
N GLY A 280 -13.57 -3.08 1.97
CA GLY A 280 -14.76 -2.25 2.09
C GLY A 280 -14.44 -0.76 1.94
N GLY A 281 -13.34 -0.29 2.56
CA GLY A 281 -12.84 1.07 2.37
C GLY A 281 -12.52 1.38 0.90
N PHE A 282 -11.75 0.52 0.25
CA PHE A 282 -11.41 0.65 -1.18
C PHE A 282 -12.66 0.71 -2.07
N MET A 283 -13.58 -0.25 -1.89
CA MET A 283 -14.81 -0.32 -2.69
C MET A 283 -15.64 0.96 -2.55
N MET A 284 -15.76 1.50 -1.33
CA MET A 284 -16.49 2.74 -1.08
C MET A 284 -15.86 3.93 -1.81
N GLY A 285 -14.52 4.00 -1.88
CA GLY A 285 -13.79 4.98 -2.67
C GLY A 285 -14.07 4.83 -4.17
N VAL A 286 -14.03 3.61 -4.69
CA VAL A 286 -14.34 3.30 -6.09
C VAL A 286 -15.76 3.71 -6.46
N LEU A 287 -16.74 3.57 -5.57
CA LEU A 287 -18.12 4.00 -5.84
C LEU A 287 -18.27 5.52 -6.05
N LEU A 288 -17.35 6.31 -5.49
CA LEU A 288 -17.40 7.78 -5.49
C LEU A 288 -16.27 8.43 -6.31
N HIS A 289 -15.50 7.67 -7.07
CA HIS A 289 -14.34 8.15 -7.84
C HIS A 289 -14.69 9.28 -8.84
N ASP A 290 -15.88 9.24 -9.42
CA ASP A 290 -16.40 10.22 -10.38
C ASP A 290 -16.95 11.50 -9.74
N GLN A 291 -17.06 11.54 -8.40
CA GLN A 291 -17.53 12.69 -7.66
C GLN A 291 -16.39 13.65 -7.33
N HIS A 292 -15.96 14.44 -8.32
CA HIS A 292 -14.78 15.30 -8.21
C HIS A 292 -14.78 16.24 -7.00
N ASP A 293 -15.96 16.73 -6.58
CA ASP A 293 -16.08 17.62 -5.40
C ASP A 293 -15.81 16.85 -4.11
N VAL A 294 -16.29 15.60 -4.02
CA VAL A 294 -16.02 14.71 -2.88
C VAL A 294 -14.54 14.39 -2.82
N VAL A 295 -13.94 14.03 -3.97
CA VAL A 295 -12.50 13.72 -4.07
C VAL A 295 -11.65 14.91 -3.62
N LYS A 296 -11.92 16.13 -4.14
CA LYS A 296 -11.18 17.35 -3.77
C LYS A 296 -11.32 17.67 -2.29
N ALA A 297 -12.54 17.59 -1.77
CA ALA A 297 -12.80 17.93 -0.38
C ALA A 297 -12.23 16.89 0.59
N TRP A 298 -12.29 15.60 0.27
CA TRP A 298 -11.62 14.54 1.04
C TRP A 298 -10.11 14.80 1.10
N LYS A 299 -9.45 14.97 -0.05
CA LYS A 299 -8.00 15.24 -0.13
C LYS A 299 -7.58 16.42 0.73
N ARG A 300 -8.36 17.51 0.70
CA ARG A 300 -8.05 18.74 1.43
C ARG A 300 -8.27 18.62 2.94
N ARG A 301 -9.28 17.86 3.39
CA ARG A 301 -9.65 17.80 4.81
C ARG A 301 -9.09 16.61 5.57
N ILE A 302 -9.06 15.46 4.95
CA ILE A 302 -8.67 14.18 5.59
C ILE A 302 -7.47 13.55 4.91
N GLY A 303 -7.32 13.69 3.59
CA GLY A 303 -6.29 12.99 2.84
C GLY A 303 -4.87 13.30 3.31
N GLU A 304 -4.57 14.55 3.63
CA GLU A 304 -3.27 14.94 4.20
C GLU A 304 -3.08 14.32 5.59
N PHE A 305 -4.10 14.34 6.44
CA PHE A 305 -4.06 13.74 7.77
C PHE A 305 -3.82 12.22 7.68
N VAL A 306 -4.54 11.52 6.80
CA VAL A 306 -4.33 10.08 6.56
C VAL A 306 -2.89 9.80 6.14
N THR A 307 -2.34 10.60 5.23
CA THR A 307 -0.98 10.41 4.73
C THR A 307 0.09 10.76 5.76
N VAL A 308 -0.13 11.80 6.58
CA VAL A 308 0.87 12.28 7.55
C VAL A 308 0.84 11.47 8.84
N PHE A 309 -0.33 11.00 9.27
CA PHE A 309 -0.53 10.35 10.55
C PHE A 309 -0.60 8.83 10.40
N PHE A 310 -1.55 8.29 9.63
CA PHE A 310 -1.79 6.86 9.58
C PHE A 310 -0.77 6.08 8.75
N LEU A 311 -0.25 6.69 7.68
CA LEU A 311 0.70 5.99 6.81
C LEU A 311 2.04 5.66 7.52
N PRO A 312 2.67 6.57 8.26
CA PRO A 312 3.83 6.24 9.09
C PRO A 312 3.55 5.19 10.17
N ILE A 313 2.35 5.20 10.77
CA ILE A 313 1.93 4.20 11.75
C ILE A 313 1.91 2.81 11.10
N PHE A 314 1.30 2.68 9.91
CA PHE A 314 1.28 1.42 9.18
C PHE A 314 2.70 0.93 8.81
N PHE A 315 3.57 1.82 8.34
CA PHE A 315 4.94 1.43 8.01
C PHE A 315 5.73 1.00 9.25
N THR A 316 5.57 1.70 10.37
CA THR A 316 6.22 1.31 11.63
C THR A 316 5.64 0.00 12.16
N TYR A 317 4.33 -0.21 12.08
CA TYR A 317 3.70 -1.48 12.45
C TYR A 317 4.28 -2.65 11.65
N THR A 318 4.46 -2.47 10.34
CA THR A 318 5.14 -3.45 9.50
C THR A 318 6.61 -3.61 9.91
N GLY A 319 7.29 -2.51 10.22
CA GLY A 319 8.68 -2.49 10.68
C GLY A 319 8.89 -3.21 12.01
N LEU A 320 7.98 -3.05 12.97
CA LEU A 320 8.02 -3.75 14.26
C LEU A 320 7.91 -5.28 14.12
N ARG A 321 7.30 -5.75 13.04
CA ARG A 321 7.19 -7.16 12.67
C ARG A 321 8.38 -7.65 11.83
N THR A 322 9.18 -6.74 11.26
CA THR A 322 10.31 -7.06 10.39
C THR A 322 11.56 -7.31 11.21
N ASN A 323 12.06 -8.54 11.19
CA ASN A 323 13.27 -8.92 11.91
C ASN A 323 14.38 -9.35 10.91
N VAL A 324 15.18 -8.39 10.48
CA VAL A 324 16.30 -8.66 9.55
C VAL A 324 17.37 -9.52 10.21
N GLY A 325 17.61 -9.34 11.52
CA GLY A 325 18.52 -10.18 12.28
C GLY A 325 18.11 -11.66 12.39
N GLY A 326 16.83 -11.96 12.14
CA GLY A 326 16.34 -13.34 12.06
C GLY A 326 16.75 -14.10 10.79
N LEU A 327 17.30 -13.39 9.79
CA LEU A 327 17.96 -14.02 8.63
C LEU A 327 19.42 -14.34 8.98
N ASP A 328 19.62 -15.29 9.88
CA ASP A 328 20.88 -15.60 10.56
C ASP A 328 21.83 -16.52 9.76
N SER A 329 21.37 -17.05 8.62
CA SER A 329 22.15 -17.98 7.80
C SER A 329 22.37 -17.47 6.37
N LEU A 330 23.51 -17.84 5.77
CA LEU A 330 23.80 -17.54 4.38
C LEU A 330 22.74 -18.14 3.44
N ALA A 331 22.14 -19.28 3.82
CA ALA A 331 21.09 -19.93 3.07
C ALA A 331 19.82 -19.06 3.03
N LEU A 332 19.40 -18.44 4.15
CA LEU A 332 18.26 -17.55 4.20
C LEU A 332 18.49 -16.28 3.37
N TRP A 333 19.70 -15.71 3.41
CA TRP A 333 20.07 -14.60 2.52
C TRP A 333 20.08 -15.02 1.05
N GLY A 334 20.50 -16.26 0.74
CA GLY A 334 20.40 -16.84 -0.60
C GLY A 334 18.95 -16.92 -1.09
N TRP A 335 18.03 -17.40 -0.24
CA TRP A 335 16.60 -17.40 -0.54
C TRP A 335 16.04 -16.00 -0.72
N CYS A 336 16.46 -15.04 0.11
CA CYS A 336 16.04 -13.63 -0.01
C CYS A 336 16.51 -13.02 -1.34
N ALA A 337 17.76 -13.24 -1.71
CA ALA A 337 18.33 -12.77 -2.98
C ALA A 337 17.62 -13.40 -4.18
N LEU A 338 17.34 -14.71 -4.12
CA LEU A 338 16.58 -15.40 -5.16
C LEU A 338 15.16 -14.84 -5.29
N LEU A 339 14.47 -14.62 -4.17
CA LEU A 339 13.13 -14.00 -4.15
C LEU A 339 13.15 -12.62 -4.81
N LEU A 340 14.09 -11.76 -4.43
CA LEU A 340 14.28 -10.42 -5.00
C LEU A 340 14.59 -10.49 -6.52
N ALA A 341 15.44 -11.41 -6.93
CA ALA A 341 15.78 -11.62 -8.34
C ALA A 341 14.55 -12.06 -9.15
N LEU A 342 13.80 -13.06 -8.66
CA LEU A 342 12.58 -13.55 -9.32
C LEU A 342 11.50 -12.48 -9.37
N ALA A 343 11.31 -11.72 -8.29
CA ALA A 343 10.35 -10.63 -8.22
C ALA A 343 10.67 -9.53 -9.23
N THR A 344 11.94 -9.11 -9.28
CA THR A 344 12.41 -8.06 -10.20
C THR A 344 12.38 -8.56 -11.64
N PHE A 345 12.91 -9.74 -11.92
CA PHE A 345 12.90 -10.33 -13.25
C PHE A 345 11.47 -10.54 -13.76
N GLY A 346 10.59 -11.11 -12.95
CA GLY A 346 9.21 -11.37 -13.32
C GLY A 346 8.47 -10.08 -13.67
N LYS A 347 8.58 -9.06 -12.83
CA LYS A 347 7.87 -7.80 -13.01
C LYS A 347 8.50 -6.91 -14.08
N PHE A 348 9.78 -6.57 -13.91
CA PHE A 348 10.52 -5.76 -14.87
C PHE A 348 10.60 -6.44 -16.23
N GLY A 349 11.03 -7.70 -16.28
CA GLY A 349 11.20 -8.47 -17.51
C GLY A 349 9.87 -8.69 -18.23
N GLY A 350 8.85 -9.13 -17.52
CA GLY A 350 7.51 -9.35 -18.10
C GLY A 350 6.93 -8.09 -18.73
N CYS A 351 6.95 -6.99 -17.99
CA CYS A 351 6.44 -5.70 -18.48
C CYS A 351 7.31 -5.13 -19.63
N TYR A 352 8.64 -5.27 -19.53
CA TYR A 352 9.55 -4.87 -20.60
C TYR A 352 9.25 -5.61 -21.91
N TRP A 353 9.16 -6.93 -21.89
CA TRP A 353 8.88 -7.74 -23.08
C TRP A 353 7.48 -7.46 -23.65
N ALA A 354 6.46 -7.32 -22.79
CA ALA A 354 5.11 -6.96 -23.22
C ALA A 354 5.06 -5.58 -23.88
N ALA A 355 5.78 -4.60 -23.35
CA ALA A 355 5.92 -3.27 -23.94
C ALA A 355 6.63 -3.32 -25.30
N ARG A 356 7.72 -4.07 -25.40
CA ARG A 356 8.42 -4.31 -26.68
C ARG A 356 7.51 -4.96 -27.72
N TRP A 357 6.76 -5.97 -27.31
CA TRP A 357 5.79 -6.66 -28.18
C TRP A 357 4.62 -5.77 -28.61
N SER A 358 4.36 -4.73 -27.85
CA SER A 358 3.36 -3.72 -28.19
C SER A 358 3.90 -2.61 -29.10
N GLY A 359 5.16 -2.70 -29.58
CA GLY A 359 5.77 -1.75 -30.50
C GLY A 359 6.45 -0.54 -29.85
N LEU A 360 6.56 -0.50 -28.53
CA LEU A 360 7.23 0.58 -27.81
C LEU A 360 8.77 0.49 -27.97
N SER A 361 9.45 1.62 -27.91
CA SER A 361 10.91 1.70 -28.01
C SER A 361 11.62 0.97 -26.86
N ARG A 362 12.92 0.70 -27.01
CA ARG A 362 13.71 0.07 -25.92
C ARG A 362 13.75 0.93 -24.67
N GLY A 363 13.86 2.24 -24.80
CA GLY A 363 13.89 3.18 -23.68
C GLY A 363 12.56 3.22 -22.93
N GLU A 364 11.44 3.37 -23.66
CA GLU A 364 10.09 3.34 -23.10
C GLU A 364 9.82 2.01 -22.37
N SER A 365 10.19 0.88 -22.97
CA SER A 365 9.99 -0.45 -22.37
C SER A 365 10.77 -0.64 -21.08
N LYS A 366 12.02 -0.11 -20.98
CA LYS A 366 12.80 -0.10 -19.74
C LYS A 366 12.14 0.76 -18.68
N ALA A 367 11.68 1.97 -19.06
CA ALA A 367 10.97 2.86 -18.15
C ALA A 367 9.67 2.22 -17.63
N ILE A 368 8.89 1.57 -18.48
CA ILE A 368 7.68 0.82 -18.10
C ILE A 368 8.04 -0.32 -17.13
N GLY A 369 9.05 -1.13 -17.48
CA GLY A 369 9.47 -2.25 -16.66
C GLY A 369 9.83 -1.84 -15.24
N ILE A 370 10.63 -0.77 -15.08
CA ILE A 370 11.05 -0.31 -13.74
C ILE A 370 9.89 0.35 -12.98
N MET A 371 9.01 1.10 -13.65
CA MET A 371 7.83 1.69 -13.03
C MET A 371 6.89 0.60 -12.52
N MET A 372 6.61 -0.41 -13.32
CA MET A 372 5.75 -1.53 -12.93
C MET A 372 6.37 -2.40 -11.82
N ASN A 373 7.69 -2.35 -11.61
CA ASN A 373 8.37 -3.02 -10.49
C ASN A 373 8.29 -2.24 -9.17
N THR A 374 7.63 -1.07 -9.16
CA THR A 374 7.40 -0.31 -7.92
C THR A 374 6.46 -1.08 -7.01
N ARG A 375 6.91 -1.33 -5.78
CA ARG A 375 6.18 -2.09 -4.77
C ARG A 375 5.95 -1.20 -3.55
N ALA A 376 5.60 -1.66 -2.47
CA ALA A 376 5.51 -1.13 -1.14
C ALA A 376 4.10 -1.23 -0.56
N LEU A 377 3.27 -0.16 -0.52
CA LEU A 377 2.08 -0.10 0.32
C LEU A 377 1.15 -1.31 0.14
N MET A 378 0.74 -1.59 -1.10
CA MET A 378 -0.20 -2.67 -1.40
C MET A 378 0.37 -4.05 -1.06
N GLU A 379 1.63 -4.24 -1.42
CA GLU A 379 2.33 -5.48 -1.12
C GLU A 379 2.53 -5.69 0.38
N LEU A 380 2.91 -4.63 1.12
CA LEU A 380 3.03 -4.69 2.58
C LEU A 380 1.71 -5.06 3.26
N ILE A 381 0.56 -4.62 2.73
CA ILE A 381 -0.75 -5.04 3.22
C ILE A 381 -0.92 -6.55 3.02
N VAL A 382 -0.68 -7.05 1.82
CA VAL A 382 -0.78 -8.49 1.51
C VAL A 382 0.14 -9.30 2.41
N ILE A 383 1.39 -8.86 2.59
CA ILE A 383 2.38 -9.53 3.43
C ILE A 383 1.92 -9.59 4.90
N ASN A 384 1.41 -8.46 5.44
CA ASN A 384 0.87 -8.43 6.80
C ASN A 384 -0.33 -9.37 6.96
N VAL A 385 -1.24 -9.39 5.99
CA VAL A 385 -2.37 -10.31 5.98
C VAL A 385 -1.90 -11.77 5.97
N GLY A 386 -0.96 -12.12 5.12
CA GLY A 386 -0.41 -13.49 5.08
C GLY A 386 0.26 -13.91 6.37
N TYR A 387 0.92 -12.97 7.05
CA TYR A 387 1.54 -13.20 8.36
C TYR A 387 0.49 -13.36 9.46
N ASP A 388 -0.53 -12.49 9.50
CA ASP A 388 -1.63 -12.57 10.46
C ASP A 388 -2.45 -13.86 10.34
N LEU A 389 -2.56 -14.40 9.13
CA LEU A 389 -3.20 -15.69 8.86
C LEU A 389 -2.27 -16.90 9.15
N GLY A 390 -1.01 -16.67 9.51
CA GLY A 390 -0.03 -17.73 9.75
C GLY A 390 0.37 -18.54 8.51
N VAL A 391 0.09 -18.05 7.31
CA VAL A 391 0.42 -18.73 6.05
C VAL A 391 1.82 -18.47 5.55
N ILE A 392 2.47 -17.43 6.07
CA ILE A 392 3.89 -17.15 5.85
C ILE A 392 4.63 -17.05 7.19
N SER A 393 5.85 -17.57 7.22
CA SER A 393 6.71 -17.48 8.40
C SER A 393 7.31 -16.08 8.56
N GLN A 394 7.87 -15.81 9.76
CA GLN A 394 8.59 -14.56 10.05
C GLN A 394 9.72 -14.29 9.03
N ASN A 395 10.45 -15.33 8.64
CA ASN A 395 11.55 -15.19 7.67
C ASN A 395 11.03 -14.82 6.29
N VAL A 396 9.96 -15.48 5.81
CA VAL A 396 9.31 -15.13 4.53
C VAL A 396 8.74 -13.72 4.57
N PHE A 397 8.10 -13.33 5.67
CA PHE A 397 7.62 -11.97 5.90
C PHE A 397 8.77 -10.95 5.73
N THR A 398 9.89 -11.17 6.43
CA THR A 398 11.06 -10.28 6.36
C THR A 398 11.66 -10.21 4.96
N MET A 399 11.80 -11.36 4.27
CA MET A 399 12.30 -11.41 2.89
C MET A 399 11.41 -10.63 1.91
N LEU A 400 10.08 -10.76 2.03
CA LEU A 400 9.13 -10.04 1.19
C LEU A 400 9.14 -8.53 1.47
N VAL A 401 9.26 -8.13 2.74
CA VAL A 401 9.39 -6.71 3.11
C VAL A 401 10.67 -6.11 2.52
N LEU A 402 11.82 -6.80 2.67
CA LEU A 402 13.08 -6.36 2.06
C LEU A 402 12.97 -6.24 0.54
N MET A 403 12.33 -7.22 -0.11
CA MET A 403 12.10 -7.23 -1.54
C MET A 403 11.26 -6.02 -1.98
N ALA A 404 10.17 -5.70 -1.26
CA ALA A 404 9.32 -4.56 -1.55
C ALA A 404 10.08 -3.24 -1.47
N ILE A 405 10.92 -3.07 -0.44
CA ILE A 405 11.74 -1.86 -0.25
C ILE A 405 12.75 -1.72 -1.37
N VAL A 406 13.57 -2.76 -1.60
CA VAL A 406 14.65 -2.72 -2.60
C VAL A 406 14.06 -2.46 -3.99
N SER A 407 12.97 -3.13 -4.35
CA SER A 407 12.28 -2.92 -5.63
C SER A 407 11.81 -1.47 -5.81
N THR A 408 11.34 -0.83 -4.74
CA THR A 408 10.89 0.56 -4.78
C THR A 408 12.07 1.55 -4.80
N VAL A 409 13.12 1.27 -4.03
CA VAL A 409 14.34 2.10 -3.99
C VAL A 409 15.01 2.16 -5.37
N ILE A 410 15.09 1.07 -6.11
CA ILE A 410 15.74 1.02 -7.43
C ILE A 410 14.91 1.73 -8.53
N THR A 411 13.63 1.98 -8.32
CA THR A 411 12.76 2.60 -9.34
C THR A 411 13.20 4.02 -9.68
N THR A 412 13.42 4.88 -8.69
CA THR A 412 13.82 6.28 -8.91
C THR A 412 15.16 6.42 -9.65
N PRO A 413 16.26 5.72 -9.26
CA PRO A 413 17.50 5.71 -10.03
C PRO A 413 17.32 5.21 -11.47
N GLY A 414 16.56 4.13 -11.66
CA GLY A 414 16.27 3.58 -12.98
C GLY A 414 15.58 4.59 -13.90
N LEU A 415 14.59 5.31 -13.39
CA LEU A 415 13.90 6.36 -14.15
C LEU A 415 14.83 7.52 -14.51
N ARG A 416 15.71 7.95 -13.60
CA ARG A 416 16.70 9.00 -13.89
C ARG A 416 17.64 8.65 -15.04
N VAL A 417 17.95 7.37 -15.22
CA VAL A 417 18.81 6.90 -16.31
C VAL A 417 18.04 6.75 -17.61
N TRP A 418 16.80 6.27 -17.58
CA TRP A 418 16.10 5.86 -18.80
C TRP A 418 15.13 6.90 -19.37
N LEU A 419 14.53 7.77 -18.54
CA LEU A 419 13.63 8.83 -19.03
C LEU A 419 14.33 9.86 -19.94
N PRO A 420 15.54 10.35 -19.62
CA PRO A 420 16.25 11.25 -20.55
C PRO A 420 16.54 10.64 -21.92
N GLN A 421 16.74 9.30 -21.99
CA GLN A 421 16.99 8.59 -23.26
C GLN A 421 15.78 8.62 -24.22
N ILE A 422 14.60 8.94 -23.72
CA ILE A 422 13.36 9.04 -24.51
C ILE A 422 12.79 10.47 -24.54
N GLY A 423 13.61 11.46 -24.15
CA GLY A 423 13.21 12.86 -24.17
C GLY A 423 12.21 13.25 -23.06
N LEU A 424 12.04 12.40 -22.06
CA LEU A 424 11.17 12.66 -20.91
C LEU A 424 12.01 12.87 -19.63
N GLY A 425 11.48 13.66 -18.69
CA GLY A 425 12.01 13.69 -17.33
C GLY A 425 13.40 14.30 -17.19
N THR A 426 13.63 15.50 -17.71
CA THR A 426 14.59 16.38 -17.03
C THR A 426 13.91 16.88 -15.76
N PRO A 427 14.36 16.46 -14.55
CA PRO A 427 13.80 17.05 -13.33
C PRO A 427 14.00 18.57 -13.46
N PRO A 428 12.98 19.39 -13.12
CA PRO A 428 13.16 20.82 -13.13
C PRO A 428 14.39 21.12 -12.29
N ARG A 429 15.42 21.70 -12.91
CA ARG A 429 16.54 22.31 -12.17
C ARG A 429 15.85 23.15 -11.11
N ARG A 430 16.07 22.84 -9.83
CA ARG A 430 15.62 23.69 -8.74
C ARG A 430 15.98 25.12 -9.15
N SER A 431 14.99 25.89 -9.58
CA SER A 431 15.13 27.33 -9.65
C SER A 431 15.46 27.71 -8.22
N ARG A 432 16.73 28.11 -7.98
CA ARG A 432 17.05 28.88 -6.80
C ARG A 432 16.04 30.04 -6.86
N VAL A 433 15.04 29.99 -6.01
CA VAL A 433 14.24 31.17 -5.70
C VAL A 433 15.29 32.19 -5.24
N LYS A 434 15.64 33.10 -6.13
CA LYS A 434 16.33 34.29 -5.73
C LYS A 434 15.41 34.96 -4.72
N PRO A 435 15.84 35.24 -3.51
CA PRO A 435 15.04 36.10 -2.63
C PRO A 435 14.78 37.37 -3.44
N ALA A 436 13.51 37.70 -3.61
CA ALA A 436 13.09 38.99 -4.10
C ALA A 436 13.70 40.01 -3.13
N LEU A 437 14.75 40.69 -3.57
CA LEU A 437 15.22 41.89 -2.93
C LEU A 437 14.11 42.93 -3.18
N ASP A 438 13.35 43.19 -2.13
CA ASP A 438 12.43 44.31 -2.07
C ASP A 438 13.21 45.59 -2.36
N GLY A 439 13.06 46.07 -3.58
CA GLY A 439 13.36 47.42 -3.98
C GLY A 439 12.08 48.23 -3.90
N ALA A 440 11.72 48.76 -2.76
CA ALA A 440 10.74 49.81 -2.67
C ALA A 440 11.34 51.09 -3.27
N PRO A 441 10.66 51.81 -4.17
CA PRO A 441 11.01 53.16 -4.53
C PRO A 441 10.50 54.12 -3.44
N PRO A 442 11.23 55.18 -3.12
CA PRO A 442 10.75 56.23 -2.22
C PRO A 442 9.83 57.20 -2.98
N VAL A 443 8.80 57.63 -2.34
CA VAL A 443 7.99 58.87 -2.22
C VAL A 443 6.51 58.52 -2.12
#